data_1f8b560d8c42d1b0a36e0e53ae1343a8
#
_entry.id   1f8b560d8c42d1b0a36e0e53ae1343a8
#
_cell.length_a   1.000
_cell.length_b   1.000
_cell.length_c   1.000
_cell.angle_alpha   90.00
_cell.angle_beta   90.00
_cell.angle_gamma   90.00
#
_symmetry.space_group_name_H-M   'P 1'
#
loop_
_entity.id
_entity.type
_entity.pdbx_description
1 polymer ?
#
loop_
_entity_poly.entity_id
_entity_poly.type
_entity_poly.pdbx_seq_one_letter_code
_entity_poly.pdbx_strand_id
1 'polypeptide(L)' 'MQNKLFLKATDICELLEVKQTSAYEIIGNLNKELEEQGYLTLRGKVPTKYFVKRF' A
#
# COMPACT_ATOMS: atom_id res chain seq x y z
N MET A 1 -12.72 8.01 9.16
CA MET A 1 -11.50 8.73 8.75
C MET A 1 -10.26 7.92 9.05
N GLN A 2 -9.42 7.76 8.06
CA GLN A 2 -8.18 7.00 8.22
C GLN A 2 -7.09 7.86 8.83
N ASN A 3 -6.58 7.41 9.98
CA ASN A 3 -5.45 8.07 10.62
C ASN A 3 -4.22 7.19 10.65
N LYS A 4 -4.22 6.15 9.83
CA LYS A 4 -3.12 5.21 9.78
C LYS A 4 -1.95 5.77 8.98
N LEU A 5 -0.75 5.56 9.47
CA LEU A 5 0.45 5.92 8.72
C LEU A 5 0.73 4.92 7.60
N PHE A 6 0.32 3.68 7.80
CA PHE A 6 0.50 2.61 6.81
C PHE A 6 -0.81 1.88 6.58
N LEU A 7 -0.99 1.40 5.35
CA LEU A 7 -2.16 0.61 4.98
C LEU A 7 -1.74 -0.84 4.80
N LYS A 8 -2.58 -1.76 5.29
CA LYS A 8 -2.40 -3.19 5.10
C LYS A 8 -3.26 -3.67 3.93
N ALA A 9 -3.05 -4.94 3.55
CA ALA A 9 -3.84 -5.51 2.48
C ALA A 9 -5.34 -5.43 2.76
N THR A 10 -5.76 -5.68 4.01
CA THR A 10 -7.17 -5.59 4.36
C THR A 10 -7.71 -4.19 4.14
N ASP A 11 -6.92 -3.17 4.45
CA ASP A 11 -7.35 -1.79 4.23
C ASP A 11 -7.57 -1.52 2.75
N ILE A 12 -6.66 -2.00 1.91
CA ILE A 12 -6.76 -1.79 0.48
C ILE A 12 -7.93 -2.56 -0.11
N CYS A 13 -8.18 -3.77 0.39
CA CYS A 13 -9.34 -4.54 -0.04
C CYS A 13 -10.62 -3.74 0.16
N GLU A 14 -10.74 -3.08 1.31
CA GLU A 14 -11.92 -2.30 1.61
C GLU A 14 -12.01 -1.02 0.79
N LEU A 15 -10.86 -0.36 0.63
CA LEU A 15 -10.85 0.92 -0.08
C LEU A 15 -11.11 0.75 -1.57
N LEU A 16 -10.53 -0.27 -2.18
CA LEU A 16 -10.63 -0.47 -3.63
C LEU A 16 -11.60 -1.58 -4.00
N GLU A 17 -12.17 -2.27 -3.01
CA GLU A 17 -13.11 -3.37 -3.25
C GLU A 17 -12.49 -4.43 -4.13
N VAL A 18 -11.26 -4.83 -3.79
CA VAL A 18 -10.54 -5.87 -4.52
C VAL A 18 -10.25 -7.03 -3.60
N LYS A 19 -9.87 -8.15 -4.21
CA LYS A 19 -9.50 -9.35 -3.47
C LYS A 19 -8.18 -9.13 -2.75
N GLN A 20 -7.96 -9.94 -1.70
CA GLN A 20 -6.74 -9.87 -0.93
C GLN A 20 -5.50 -10.08 -1.79
N THR A 21 -5.57 -11.01 -2.74
CA THR A 21 -4.47 -11.26 -3.66
C THR A 21 -4.09 -9.99 -4.43
N SER A 22 -5.11 -9.31 -4.96
CA SER A 22 -4.88 -8.07 -5.69
C SER A 22 -4.29 -7.00 -4.79
N ALA A 23 -4.77 -6.92 -3.54
CA ALA A 23 -4.26 -5.94 -2.60
C ALA A 23 -2.77 -6.16 -2.32
N TYR A 24 -2.37 -7.42 -2.16
CA TYR A 24 -0.95 -7.72 -1.94
C TYR A 24 -0.10 -7.36 -3.15
N GLU A 25 -0.63 -7.57 -4.35
CA GLU A 25 0.09 -7.18 -5.56
C GLU A 25 0.27 -5.66 -5.62
N ILE A 26 -0.76 -4.92 -5.26
CA ILE A 26 -0.67 -3.46 -5.25
C ILE A 26 0.39 -3.01 -4.25
N ILE A 27 0.36 -3.57 -3.05
CA ILE A 27 1.35 -3.23 -2.03
C ILE A 27 2.76 -3.56 -2.50
N GLY A 28 2.94 -4.73 -3.10
CA GLY A 28 4.25 -5.13 -3.60
C GLY A 28 4.77 -4.18 -4.66
N ASN A 29 3.91 -3.78 -5.58
CA ASN A 29 4.31 -2.87 -6.65
C ASN A 29 4.66 -1.49 -6.10
N LEU A 30 3.86 -0.96 -5.18
CA LEU A 30 4.13 0.34 -4.58
C LEU A 30 5.42 0.32 -3.77
N ASN A 31 5.63 -0.75 -3.01
CA ASN A 31 6.86 -0.87 -2.22
C ASN A 31 8.09 -0.97 -3.11
N LYS A 32 7.96 -1.69 -4.23
CA LYS A 32 9.05 -1.78 -5.17
C LYS A 32 9.43 -0.40 -5.71
N GLU A 33 8.42 0.41 -6.04
CA GLU A 33 8.66 1.76 -6.50
C GLU A 33 9.38 2.59 -5.45
N LEU A 34 8.95 2.45 -4.19
CA LEU A 34 9.56 3.18 -3.10
C LEU A 34 11.01 2.77 -2.89
N GLU A 35 11.29 1.47 -2.97
CA GLU A 35 12.65 0.98 -2.80
C GLU A 35 13.56 1.50 -3.90
N GLU A 36 13.04 1.60 -5.12
CA GLU A 36 13.82 2.14 -6.23
C GLU A 36 14.14 3.60 -6.03
N GLN A 37 13.32 4.30 -5.23
CA GLN A 37 13.56 5.71 -4.91
C GLN A 37 14.42 5.87 -3.65
N GLY A 38 14.85 4.76 -3.05
CA GLY A 38 15.73 4.82 -1.88
C GLY A 38 15.02 4.83 -0.55
N TYR A 39 13.72 4.58 -0.53
CA TYR A 39 12.97 4.55 0.72
C TYR A 39 12.94 3.15 1.32
N LEU A 40 12.86 3.12 2.65
CA LEU A 40 12.66 1.86 3.36
C LEU A 40 11.18 1.50 3.30
N THR A 41 10.90 0.20 3.16
CA THR A 41 9.53 -0.27 3.08
C THR A 41 9.29 -1.31 4.16
N LEU A 42 8.00 -1.49 4.48
CA LEU A 42 7.56 -2.52 5.43
C LEU A 42 6.82 -3.60 4.66
N ARG A 43 7.13 -4.84 4.98
CA ARG A 43 6.52 -5.97 4.31
C ARG A 43 5.01 -5.99 4.54
N GLY A 44 4.25 -6.09 3.46
CA GLY A 44 2.81 -6.17 3.54
C GLY A 44 2.12 -4.88 3.92
N LYS A 45 2.84 -3.77 3.89
CA LYS A 45 2.28 -2.46 4.21
C LYS A 45 2.80 -1.43 3.24
N VAL A 46 2.04 -0.35 3.07
CA VAL A 46 2.44 0.75 2.21
C VAL A 46 2.10 2.05 2.94
N PRO A 47 2.97 3.08 2.82
CA PRO A 47 2.65 4.36 3.45
C PRO A 47 1.35 4.92 2.90
N THR A 48 0.48 5.35 3.79
CA THR A 48 -0.82 5.87 3.38
C THR A 48 -0.68 7.04 2.43
N LYS A 49 0.26 7.93 2.71
CA LYS A 49 0.46 9.10 1.85
C LYS A 49 0.84 8.71 0.44
N TYR A 50 1.69 7.69 0.30
CA TYR A 50 2.10 7.24 -1.01
C TYR A 50 0.94 6.59 -1.76
N PHE A 51 0.16 5.79 -1.04
CA PHE A 51 -1.00 5.15 -1.64
C PHE A 51 -1.98 6.19 -2.18
N VAL A 52 -2.28 7.19 -1.37
CA VAL A 52 -3.21 8.25 -1.78
C VAL A 52 -2.65 9.02 -2.98
N LYS A 53 -1.37 9.24 -3.00
CA LYS A 53 -0.73 9.96 -4.11
C LYS A 53 -0.85 9.19 -5.41
N ARG A 54 -0.77 7.85 -5.35
CA ARG A 54 -0.82 7.00 -6.54
C ARG A 54 -2.24 6.70 -6.98
N PHE A 55 -3.19 6.73 -6.07
CA PHE A 55 -4.59 6.44 -6.35
C PHE A 55 -5.45 7.61 -5.93
#